data_1844c34ba82322b59cc233845d926a88
#
_entry.id   1844c34ba82322b59cc233845d926a88
#
_cell.length_a   1.000
_cell.length_b   1.000
_cell.length_c   1.000
_cell.angle_alpha   90.00
_cell.angle_beta   90.00
_cell.angle_gamma   90.00
#
_symmetry.space_group_name_H-M   'P 1'
#
loop_
_entity.id
_entity.type
_entity.pdbx_description
1 polymer ?
#
loop_
_entity_poly.entity_id
_entity_poly.type
_entity_poly.pdbx_seq_one_letter_code
_entity_poly.pdbx_strand_id
1 'polypeptide(L)'
;MPDTTETQLAHFDRARSELALATNLDEVKDIRDKAEALRAYARQAGKSLEMQNQCAEIKLRAERRAGELIPEQIEHGGDRKTESSLHRDRLKDLDISESQSSRWQAIASIPEETFEEHVAQTKAKGDELTSAGMLRVAQKLHRPGETDTPSLPSDKYRVLYADCPWQYGNKGLDEYGHAERHYPTMSIKELCNLDVSSLAEDNSVLFFWVTSPFLEDAFKVIKSWGFSYKTSMVWNKDAHNFGHYVSVRHELLLICVRGSCTPDIKELLPSVVTIKRTTHSTKPEEFRAMIDKMYPRGKRIELFSRQKADGWMAWGADG
;
A
#
# COMPACT_ATOMS: atom_id res chain seq x y z
N MET A 1 36.46 12.97 37.33
CA MET A 1 35.88 12.96 35.99
C MET A 1 34.40 12.79 36.19
N PRO A 2 33.50 13.71 35.72
CA PRO A 2 32.08 13.47 35.80
C PRO A 2 31.77 12.19 35.05
N ASP A 3 30.88 11.38 35.62
CA ASP A 3 30.47 10.07 35.10
C ASP A 3 29.93 10.26 33.67
N THR A 4 30.50 9.55 32.70
CA THR A 4 30.18 9.66 31.27
C THR A 4 28.69 9.36 31.01
N THR A 5 28.05 8.60 31.91
CA THR A 5 26.64 8.19 31.86
C THR A 5 25.72 9.35 32.23
N GLU A 6 26.04 10.13 33.28
CA GLU A 6 25.25 11.29 33.71
C GLU A 6 25.23 12.41 32.66
N THR A 7 26.38 12.66 32.04
CA THR A 7 26.50 13.65 30.96
C THR A 7 25.69 13.22 29.71
N GLN A 8 25.64 11.92 29.41
CA GLN A 8 24.89 11.41 28.25
C GLN A 8 23.37 11.46 28.49
N LEU A 9 22.90 11.13 29.67
CA LEU A 9 21.48 11.27 30.05
C LEU A 9 21.01 12.72 29.91
N ALA A 10 21.83 13.68 30.37
CA ALA A 10 21.52 15.11 30.25
C ALA A 10 21.40 15.56 28.77
N HIS A 11 22.18 15.00 27.85
CA HIS A 11 22.04 15.27 26.42
C HIS A 11 20.76 14.74 25.82
N PHE A 12 20.29 13.55 26.24
CA PHE A 12 19.01 12.99 25.78
C PHE A 12 17.82 13.78 26.31
N ASP A 13 17.83 14.17 27.59
CA ASP A 13 16.77 14.99 28.19
C ASP A 13 16.70 16.37 27.55
N ARG A 14 17.86 16.95 27.22
CA ARG A 14 17.90 18.21 26.48
C ARG A 14 17.31 18.06 25.07
N ALA A 15 17.69 17.04 24.32
CA ALA A 15 17.13 16.79 22.98
C ALA A 15 15.61 16.55 23.00
N ARG A 16 15.10 15.86 24.03
CA ARG A 16 13.64 15.71 24.24
C ARG A 16 12.95 17.02 24.52
N SER A 17 13.58 17.88 25.35
CA SER A 17 13.04 19.19 25.70
C SER A 17 13.05 20.13 24.48
N GLU A 18 14.12 20.14 23.70
CA GLU A 18 14.24 20.91 22.47
C GLU A 18 13.18 20.45 21.45
N LEU A 19 12.95 19.14 21.30
CA LEU A 19 11.93 18.61 20.43
C LEU A 19 10.51 19.00 20.86
N ALA A 20 10.23 19.00 22.15
CA ALA A 20 8.93 19.40 22.70
C ALA A 20 8.62 20.89 22.45
N LEU A 21 9.65 21.72 22.30
CA LEU A 21 9.54 23.15 22.04
C LEU A 21 9.60 23.51 20.54
N ALA A 22 10.05 22.56 19.70
CA ALA A 22 10.21 22.81 18.26
C ALA A 22 8.87 23.04 17.57
N THR A 23 8.73 24.17 16.89
CA THR A 23 7.51 24.60 16.23
C THR A 23 7.61 24.62 14.71
N ASN A 24 8.81 24.46 14.16
CA ASN A 24 9.03 24.45 12.72
C ASN A 24 9.74 23.17 12.27
N LEU A 25 9.58 22.86 10.98
CA LEU A 25 10.06 21.60 10.38
C LEU A 25 11.59 21.53 10.34
N ASP A 26 12.30 22.67 10.16
CA ASP A 26 13.77 22.71 10.14
C ASP A 26 14.38 22.30 11.47
N GLU A 27 13.85 22.83 12.58
CA GLU A 27 14.30 22.48 13.93
C GLU A 27 14.09 20.98 14.23
N VAL A 28 12.91 20.46 13.87
CA VAL A 28 12.58 19.05 14.07
C VAL A 28 13.48 18.15 13.24
N LYS A 29 13.75 18.51 11.98
CA LYS A 29 14.67 17.77 11.10
C LYS A 29 16.09 17.77 11.68
N ASP A 30 16.59 18.88 12.15
CA ASP A 30 17.93 19.00 12.75
C ASP A 30 18.07 18.08 13.98
N ILE A 31 17.07 18.05 14.87
CA ILE A 31 17.04 17.15 16.03
C ILE A 31 17.04 15.68 15.56
N ARG A 32 16.23 15.35 14.55
CA ARG A 32 16.15 14.00 13.96
C ARG A 32 17.49 13.55 13.41
N ASP A 33 18.17 14.40 12.65
CA ASP A 33 19.43 14.09 11.99
C ASP A 33 20.57 13.92 13.02
N LYS A 34 20.59 14.77 14.06
CA LYS A 34 21.49 14.60 15.21
C LYS A 34 21.27 13.29 15.94
N ALA A 35 20.01 12.92 16.19
CA ALA A 35 19.67 11.66 16.86
C ALA A 35 20.12 10.44 16.04
N GLU A 36 19.96 10.47 14.70
CA GLU A 36 20.44 9.40 13.81
C GLU A 36 21.95 9.31 13.79
N ALA A 37 22.66 10.44 13.74
CA ALA A 37 24.13 10.46 13.78
C ALA A 37 24.64 9.87 15.11
N LEU A 38 24.02 10.25 16.23
CA LEU A 38 24.36 9.70 17.56
C LEU A 38 24.11 8.21 17.65
N ARG A 39 22.98 7.73 17.08
CA ARG A 39 22.66 6.31 17.01
C ARG A 39 23.68 5.53 16.19
N ALA A 40 24.03 6.05 15.01
CA ALA A 40 25.05 5.43 14.15
C ALA A 40 26.41 5.34 14.87
N TYR A 41 26.83 6.41 15.55
CA TYR A 41 28.03 6.41 16.38
C TYR A 41 27.95 5.39 17.53
N ALA A 42 26.83 5.36 18.27
CA ALA A 42 26.65 4.41 19.37
C ALA A 42 26.76 2.95 18.90
N ARG A 43 26.19 2.64 17.73
CA ARG A 43 26.28 1.32 17.10
C ARG A 43 27.72 0.97 16.70
N GLN A 44 28.41 1.88 16.01
CA GLN A 44 29.79 1.69 15.58
C GLN A 44 30.77 1.56 16.76
N ALA A 45 30.54 2.31 17.85
CA ALA A 45 31.30 2.28 19.07
C ALA A 45 30.97 1.10 20.01
N GLY A 46 30.07 0.16 19.59
CA GLY A 46 29.69 -1.01 20.38
C GLY A 46 28.98 -0.66 21.68
N LYS A 47 28.27 0.51 21.74
CA LYS A 47 27.50 0.91 22.92
C LYS A 47 26.29 0.01 23.15
N SER A 48 25.76 0.01 24.38
CA SER A 48 24.62 -0.83 24.76
C SER A 48 23.40 -0.60 23.86
N LEU A 49 22.59 -1.64 23.69
CA LEU A 49 21.32 -1.54 22.91
C LEU A 49 20.40 -0.49 23.54
N GLU A 50 20.41 -0.35 24.87
CA GLU A 50 19.63 0.68 25.57
C GLU A 50 19.99 2.09 25.09
N MET A 51 21.27 2.43 24.98
CA MET A 51 21.72 3.72 24.45
C MET A 51 21.34 3.92 23.00
N GLN A 52 21.48 2.87 22.16
CA GLN A 52 21.05 2.92 20.78
C GLN A 52 19.53 3.15 20.67
N ASN A 53 18.74 2.52 21.53
CA ASN A 53 17.29 2.70 21.57
C ASN A 53 16.87 4.08 22.10
N GLN A 54 17.63 4.70 23.01
CA GLN A 54 17.38 6.09 23.42
C GLN A 54 17.55 7.07 22.25
N CYS A 55 18.61 6.93 21.46
CA CYS A 55 18.80 7.73 20.25
C CYS A 55 17.67 7.47 19.22
N ALA A 56 17.31 6.20 19.03
CA ALA A 56 16.26 5.80 18.11
C ALA A 56 14.88 6.35 18.51
N GLU A 57 14.58 6.42 19.80
CA GLU A 57 13.35 7.02 20.31
C GLU A 57 13.26 8.51 20.00
N ILE A 58 14.33 9.28 20.25
CA ILE A 58 14.35 10.72 19.91
C ILE A 58 14.14 10.92 18.41
N LYS A 59 14.81 10.13 17.58
CA LYS A 59 14.61 10.14 16.14
C LYS A 59 13.16 9.87 15.75
N LEU A 60 12.53 8.83 16.31
CA LEU A 60 11.15 8.47 16.00
C LEU A 60 10.15 9.54 16.42
N ARG A 61 10.35 10.15 17.58
CA ARG A 61 9.53 11.27 18.03
C ARG A 61 9.69 12.50 17.13
N ALA A 62 10.91 12.77 16.65
CA ALA A 62 11.17 13.82 15.68
C ALA A 62 10.53 13.50 14.32
N GLU A 63 10.62 12.26 13.83
CA GLU A 63 9.96 11.82 12.59
C GLU A 63 8.43 11.95 12.69
N ARG A 64 7.85 11.64 13.85
CA ARG A 64 6.42 11.84 14.14
C ARG A 64 6.05 13.33 14.09
N ARG A 65 6.79 14.16 14.84
CA ARG A 65 6.52 15.60 14.89
C ARG A 65 6.68 16.26 13.52
N ALA A 66 7.69 15.87 12.73
CA ALA A 66 7.85 16.33 11.36
C ALA A 66 6.64 15.92 10.49
N GLY A 67 6.13 14.71 10.64
CA GLY A 67 4.93 14.24 9.94
C GLY A 67 3.67 15.03 10.27
N GLU A 68 3.53 15.53 11.49
CA GLU A 68 2.44 16.43 11.92
C GLU A 68 2.59 17.83 11.29
N LEU A 69 3.81 18.38 11.27
CA LEU A 69 4.08 19.74 10.78
C LEU A 69 4.05 19.85 9.25
N ILE A 70 4.34 18.78 8.50
CA ILE A 70 4.36 18.81 7.04
C ILE A 70 3.03 19.27 6.44
N PRO A 71 1.86 18.72 6.79
CA PRO A 71 0.57 19.22 6.29
C PRO A 71 0.31 20.65 6.70
N GLU A 72 0.62 21.01 7.95
CA GLU A 72 0.37 22.35 8.48
C GLU A 72 1.20 23.45 7.79
N GLN A 73 2.48 23.18 7.51
CA GLN A 73 3.42 24.21 7.02
C GLN A 73 3.61 24.20 5.51
N ILE A 74 3.30 23.08 4.84
CA ILE A 74 3.57 22.91 3.41
C ILE A 74 2.29 22.92 2.57
N GLU A 75 1.14 22.50 3.10
CA GLU A 75 -0.12 22.35 2.35
C GLU A 75 -1.02 23.59 2.33
N HIS A 76 -0.67 24.69 3.00
CA HIS A 76 -1.50 25.90 3.03
C HIS A 76 -1.22 26.81 1.83
N GLY A 77 -2.03 26.69 0.77
CA GLY A 77 -2.22 27.74 -0.25
C GLY A 77 -2.33 27.29 -1.70
N GLY A 78 -3.55 27.28 -2.25
CA GLY A 78 -3.82 27.46 -3.68
C GLY A 78 -4.29 26.25 -4.48
N ASP A 79 -4.65 26.47 -5.73
CA ASP A 79 -5.33 25.59 -6.68
C ASP A 79 -4.58 24.24 -6.94
N ARG A 80 -5.29 23.13 -6.92
CA ARG A 80 -4.79 21.71 -6.93
C ARG A 80 -3.70 21.35 -7.97
N LYS A 81 -3.58 22.08 -9.07
CA LYS A 81 -2.54 21.82 -10.10
C LYS A 81 -1.21 22.53 -9.81
N THR A 82 -1.24 23.62 -9.08
CA THR A 82 -0.07 24.41 -8.67
C THR A 82 0.50 23.90 -7.35
N GLU A 83 -0.33 23.29 -6.48
CA GLU A 83 0.03 22.77 -5.17
C GLU A 83 1.08 21.64 -5.22
N SER A 84 0.95 20.71 -6.16
CA SER A 84 1.86 19.55 -6.25
C SER A 84 3.30 19.94 -6.61
N SER A 85 3.52 21.02 -7.35
CA SER A 85 4.86 21.49 -7.66
C SER A 85 5.45 22.31 -6.51
N LEU A 86 4.65 23.18 -5.90
CA LEU A 86 5.06 23.99 -4.74
C LEU A 86 5.36 23.14 -3.51
N HIS A 87 4.58 22.09 -3.27
CA HIS A 87 4.84 21.12 -2.21
C HIS A 87 6.19 20.43 -2.38
N ARG A 88 6.49 19.95 -3.59
CA ARG A 88 7.79 19.33 -3.91
C ARG A 88 8.96 20.28 -3.76
N ASP A 89 8.81 21.53 -4.19
CA ASP A 89 9.88 22.51 -4.12
C ASP A 89 10.17 22.89 -2.66
N ARG A 90 9.16 23.07 -1.82
CA ARG A 90 9.34 23.31 -0.38
C ARG A 90 9.99 22.13 0.36
N LEU A 91 9.64 20.89 0.04
CA LEU A 91 10.29 19.71 0.60
C LEU A 91 11.76 19.63 0.18
N LYS A 92 12.09 20.02 -1.07
CA LYS A 92 13.46 20.07 -1.57
C LYS A 92 14.29 21.14 -0.87
N ASP A 93 13.71 22.31 -0.62
CA ASP A 93 14.37 23.40 0.11
C ASP A 93 14.80 22.96 1.52
N LEU A 94 14.02 22.04 2.12
CA LEU A 94 14.29 21.42 3.42
C LEU A 94 15.13 20.14 3.34
N ASP A 95 15.57 19.73 2.14
CA ASP A 95 16.26 18.46 1.89
C ASP A 95 15.48 17.25 2.44
N ILE A 96 14.15 17.26 2.23
CA ILE A 96 13.23 16.18 2.60
C ILE A 96 12.70 15.53 1.31
N SER A 97 12.98 14.23 1.13
CA SER A 97 12.43 13.50 -0.01
C SER A 97 10.93 13.23 0.19
N GLU A 98 10.17 13.09 -0.91
CA GLU A 98 8.74 12.71 -0.87
C GLU A 98 8.54 11.40 -0.09
N SER A 99 9.48 10.46 -0.21
CA SER A 99 9.44 9.20 0.52
C SER A 99 9.66 9.36 2.03
N GLN A 100 10.48 10.32 2.46
CA GLN A 100 10.64 10.66 3.88
C GLN A 100 9.37 11.33 4.41
N SER A 101 8.86 12.34 3.69
CA SER A 101 7.61 13.02 4.01
C SER A 101 6.47 12.04 4.23
N SER A 102 6.22 11.15 3.28
CA SER A 102 5.18 10.11 3.38
C SER A 102 5.37 9.18 4.58
N ARG A 103 6.61 8.74 4.86
CA ARG A 103 6.91 7.89 6.02
C ARG A 103 6.67 8.60 7.34
N TRP A 104 7.06 9.86 7.46
CA TRP A 104 6.89 10.63 8.68
C TRP A 104 5.41 10.93 8.96
N GLN A 105 4.63 11.26 7.92
CA GLN A 105 3.17 11.41 8.04
C GLN A 105 2.49 10.09 8.45
N ALA A 106 2.94 8.94 7.91
CA ALA A 106 2.45 7.64 8.34
C ALA A 106 2.76 7.34 9.82
N ILE A 107 3.93 7.74 10.33
CA ILE A 107 4.26 7.62 11.76
C ILE A 107 3.41 8.59 12.60
N ALA A 108 3.18 9.79 12.11
CA ALA A 108 2.34 10.80 12.77
C ALA A 108 0.87 10.36 12.92
N SER A 109 0.36 9.57 11.97
CA SER A 109 -1.01 9.06 12.02
C SER A 109 -1.25 7.95 13.07
N ILE A 110 -0.19 7.42 13.70
CA ILE A 110 -0.32 6.43 14.79
C ILE A 110 -0.89 7.14 16.05
N PRO A 111 -1.96 6.63 16.70
CA PRO A 111 -2.41 7.16 17.97
C PRO A 111 -1.29 7.18 19.01
N GLU A 112 -1.24 8.23 19.84
CA GLU A 112 -0.18 8.41 20.86
C GLU A 112 0.00 7.19 21.75
N GLU A 113 -1.11 6.65 22.26
CA GLU A 113 -1.10 5.48 23.14
C GLU A 113 -0.43 4.26 22.46
N THR A 114 -0.77 3.99 21.19
CA THR A 114 -0.19 2.88 20.41
C THR A 114 1.29 3.10 20.10
N PHE A 115 1.68 4.34 19.85
CA PHE A 115 3.08 4.71 19.63
C PHE A 115 3.91 4.44 20.89
N GLU A 116 3.47 4.94 22.04
CA GLU A 116 4.14 4.75 23.33
C GLU A 116 4.19 3.28 23.73
N GLU A 117 3.09 2.55 23.53
CA GLU A 117 3.03 1.11 23.81
C GLU A 117 4.05 0.33 22.97
N HIS A 118 4.18 0.63 21.68
CA HIS A 118 5.17 -0.02 20.82
C HIS A 118 6.61 0.28 21.26
N VAL A 119 6.91 1.54 21.62
CA VAL A 119 8.22 1.94 22.14
C VAL A 119 8.55 1.17 23.41
N ALA A 120 7.62 1.14 24.37
CA ALA A 120 7.79 0.45 25.65
C ALA A 120 7.98 -1.07 25.47
N GLN A 121 7.12 -1.72 24.68
CA GLN A 121 7.19 -3.15 24.42
C GLN A 121 8.49 -3.57 23.72
N THR A 122 8.95 -2.79 22.73
CA THR A 122 10.20 -3.07 21.99
C THR A 122 11.40 -3.00 22.94
N LYS A 123 11.45 -1.97 23.79
CA LYS A 123 12.50 -1.84 24.81
C LYS A 123 12.48 -2.95 25.84
N ALA A 124 11.29 -3.32 26.34
CA ALA A 124 11.11 -4.37 27.34
C ALA A 124 11.53 -5.76 26.83
N LYS A 125 11.34 -6.02 25.52
CA LYS A 125 11.80 -7.26 24.87
C LYS A 125 13.30 -7.29 24.59
N GLY A 126 14.00 -6.17 24.76
CA GLY A 126 15.41 -6.06 24.38
C GLY A 126 15.62 -6.05 22.86
N ASP A 127 14.62 -5.61 22.09
CA ASP A 127 14.69 -5.50 20.63
C ASP A 127 15.16 -4.10 20.20
N GLU A 128 15.65 -4.00 18.98
CA GLU A 128 16.10 -2.73 18.39
C GLU A 128 14.89 -1.89 17.95
N LEU A 129 14.81 -0.65 18.46
CA LEU A 129 13.81 0.31 18.06
C LEU A 129 14.16 0.93 16.69
N THR A 130 13.26 0.86 15.70
CA THR A 130 13.50 1.30 14.32
C THR A 130 12.32 2.01 13.69
N SER A 131 12.57 2.96 12.76
CA SER A 131 11.52 3.58 11.95
C SER A 131 10.75 2.54 11.11
N ALA A 132 11.41 1.49 10.63
CA ALA A 132 10.76 0.40 9.92
C ALA A 132 9.80 -0.41 10.80
N GLY A 133 10.14 -0.62 12.10
CA GLY A 133 9.24 -1.22 13.09
C GLY A 133 8.00 -0.38 13.30
N MET A 134 8.17 0.93 13.50
CA MET A 134 7.07 1.87 13.70
C MET A 134 6.17 2.01 12.46
N LEU A 135 6.75 2.01 11.25
CA LEU A 135 5.97 1.99 10.01
C LEU A 135 5.12 0.72 9.86
N ARG A 136 5.58 -0.43 10.34
CA ARG A 136 4.75 -1.65 10.37
C ARG A 136 3.56 -1.50 11.32
N VAL A 137 3.72 -0.77 12.43
CA VAL A 137 2.59 -0.44 13.32
C VAL A 137 1.60 0.47 12.59
N ALA A 138 2.07 1.54 11.94
CA ALA A 138 1.22 2.41 11.13
C ALA A 138 0.45 1.62 10.07
N GLN A 139 1.14 0.76 9.31
CA GLN A 139 0.53 -0.11 8.31
C GLN A 139 -0.50 -1.07 8.91
N LYS A 140 -0.26 -1.60 10.11
CA LYS A 140 -1.21 -2.50 10.79
C LYS A 140 -2.46 -1.75 11.26
N LEU A 141 -2.32 -0.51 11.71
CA LEU A 141 -3.45 0.36 12.10
C LEU A 141 -4.27 0.83 10.90
N HIS A 142 -3.60 1.08 9.77
CA HIS A 142 -4.25 1.47 8.51
C HIS A 142 -4.67 0.26 7.66
N ARG A 143 -4.40 -0.97 8.13
CA ARG A 143 -5.13 -2.11 7.58
C ARG A 143 -6.56 -1.96 8.06
N PRO A 144 -7.55 -1.88 7.15
CA PRO A 144 -8.93 -2.08 7.55
C PRO A 144 -8.93 -3.37 8.38
N GLY A 145 -9.39 -3.29 9.62
CA GLY A 145 -9.55 -4.48 10.45
C GLY A 145 -10.40 -5.49 9.70
N GLU A 146 -10.40 -6.77 10.10
CA GLU A 146 -11.30 -7.81 9.56
C GLU A 146 -12.79 -7.37 9.53
N THR A 147 -13.11 -6.20 10.09
CA THR A 147 -14.45 -5.61 10.17
C THR A 147 -14.79 -4.60 9.07
N ASP A 148 -13.82 -4.10 8.27
CA ASP A 148 -14.06 -3.04 7.27
C ASP A 148 -14.19 -3.55 5.83
N THR A 149 -14.03 -4.86 5.57
CA THR A 149 -14.39 -5.43 4.28
C THR A 149 -15.92 -5.48 4.23
N PRO A 150 -16.57 -4.74 3.30
CA PRO A 150 -18.03 -4.77 3.19
C PRO A 150 -18.51 -6.22 3.09
N SER A 151 -19.64 -6.54 3.72
CA SER A 151 -20.23 -7.87 3.57
C SER A 151 -20.50 -8.14 2.08
N LEU A 152 -20.20 -9.36 1.65
CA LEU A 152 -20.51 -9.76 0.28
C LEU A 152 -22.02 -9.66 0.03
N PRO A 153 -22.46 -9.21 -1.16
CA PRO A 153 -23.89 -9.17 -1.49
C PRO A 153 -24.48 -10.58 -1.50
N SER A 154 -25.78 -10.68 -1.24
CA SER A 154 -26.50 -11.96 -1.20
C SER A 154 -26.90 -12.51 -2.58
N ASP A 155 -26.84 -11.67 -3.60
CA ASP A 155 -27.19 -12.03 -4.98
C ASP A 155 -26.16 -12.95 -5.62
N LYS A 156 -26.58 -13.71 -6.63
CA LYS A 156 -25.70 -14.53 -7.48
C LYS A 156 -25.47 -13.87 -8.83
N TYR A 157 -24.24 -14.02 -9.33
CA TYR A 157 -23.78 -13.37 -10.54
C TYR A 157 -23.24 -14.39 -11.54
N ARG A 158 -23.58 -14.20 -12.81
CA ARG A 158 -23.07 -14.99 -13.92
C ARG A 158 -21.68 -14.54 -14.34
N VAL A 159 -21.39 -13.23 -14.27
CA VAL A 159 -20.14 -12.64 -14.68
C VAL A 159 -19.51 -11.95 -13.48
N LEU A 160 -18.30 -12.35 -13.14
CA LEU A 160 -17.49 -11.74 -12.10
C LEU A 160 -16.25 -11.12 -12.73
N TYR A 161 -15.88 -9.93 -12.29
CA TYR A 161 -14.70 -9.20 -12.73
C TYR A 161 -13.92 -8.73 -11.49
N ALA A 162 -12.64 -9.06 -11.40
CA ALA A 162 -11.86 -8.84 -10.19
C ALA A 162 -10.47 -8.27 -10.48
N ASP A 163 -10.13 -7.17 -9.82
CA ASP A 163 -8.79 -6.58 -9.75
C ASP A 163 -8.33 -6.60 -8.29
N CYS A 164 -7.77 -7.73 -7.85
CA CYS A 164 -7.43 -7.94 -6.45
C CYS A 164 -6.36 -6.96 -5.97
N PRO A 165 -6.53 -6.40 -4.74
CA PRO A 165 -5.56 -5.51 -4.12
C PRO A 165 -4.39 -6.30 -3.52
N TRP A 166 -3.48 -6.79 -4.36
CA TRP A 166 -2.36 -7.63 -3.96
C TRP A 166 -1.42 -6.93 -2.98
N GLN A 167 -1.05 -7.64 -1.91
CA GLN A 167 0.02 -7.20 -1.01
C GLN A 167 1.38 -7.57 -1.60
N TYR A 168 2.16 -6.56 -1.99
CA TYR A 168 3.54 -6.74 -2.43
C TYR A 168 4.45 -6.94 -1.23
N GLY A 169 4.93 -8.16 -1.01
CA GLY A 169 5.92 -8.46 0.02
C GLY A 169 7.31 -7.99 -0.38
N ASN A 170 7.62 -6.72 -0.21
CA ASN A 170 8.93 -6.17 -0.56
C ASN A 170 10.00 -6.57 0.46
N LYS A 171 10.70 -7.66 0.19
CA LYS A 171 12.05 -7.86 0.70
C LYS A 171 13.04 -7.28 -0.33
N GLY A 172 13.37 -6.00 -0.23
CA GLY A 172 14.58 -5.46 -0.87
C GLY A 172 14.46 -4.36 -1.92
N LEU A 173 13.29 -3.79 -2.20
CA LEU A 173 13.17 -2.65 -3.12
C LEU A 173 12.26 -1.57 -2.51
N ASP A 174 12.83 -0.70 -1.70
CA ASP A 174 12.15 0.47 -1.11
C ASP A 174 11.60 1.46 -2.16
N GLU A 175 12.03 1.36 -3.42
CA GLU A 175 11.59 2.22 -4.52
C GLU A 175 10.29 1.78 -5.19
N TYR A 176 9.81 0.54 -5.02
CA TYR A 176 8.63 0.01 -5.72
C TYR A 176 7.37 -0.14 -4.88
N GLY A 177 7.40 0.26 -3.60
CA GLY A 177 6.28 0.15 -2.65
C GLY A 177 5.14 1.16 -2.83
N HIS A 178 4.98 1.78 -4.01
CA HIS A 178 3.96 2.82 -4.22
C HIS A 178 2.51 2.33 -4.19
N ALA A 179 2.24 1.05 -4.48
CA ALA A 179 0.87 0.53 -4.48
C ALA A 179 0.27 0.39 -3.07
N GLU A 180 1.09 -0.01 -2.08
CA GLU A 180 0.64 -0.22 -0.69
C GLU A 180 0.36 1.09 0.06
N ARG A 181 0.84 2.24 -0.47
CA ARG A 181 0.67 3.55 0.18
C ARG A 181 -0.68 4.20 -0.12
N HIS A 182 -1.38 3.74 -1.15
CA HIS A 182 -2.59 4.40 -1.63
C HIS A 182 -3.87 3.61 -1.42
N TYR A 183 -3.78 2.28 -1.16
CA TYR A 183 -4.96 1.42 -1.06
C TYR A 183 -4.75 0.30 -0.05
N PRO A 184 -5.80 -0.11 0.70
CA PRO A 184 -5.75 -1.29 1.53
C PRO A 184 -5.47 -2.53 0.66
N THR A 185 -4.41 -3.26 1.00
CA THR A 185 -4.00 -4.48 0.29
C THR A 185 -4.41 -5.72 1.07
N MET A 186 -4.67 -6.82 0.38
CA MET A 186 -5.01 -8.10 0.97
C MET A 186 -3.91 -9.13 0.74
N SER A 187 -3.61 -9.92 1.78
CA SER A 187 -2.74 -11.08 1.65
C SER A 187 -3.40 -12.19 0.82
N ILE A 188 -2.60 -13.09 0.26
CA ILE A 188 -3.10 -14.26 -0.48
C ILE A 188 -4.07 -15.09 0.36
N LYS A 189 -3.79 -15.23 1.67
CA LYS A 189 -4.65 -15.95 2.61
C LYS A 189 -6.01 -15.27 2.78
N GLU A 190 -6.05 -13.96 2.92
CA GLU A 190 -7.30 -13.19 3.02
C GLU A 190 -8.11 -13.28 1.73
N LEU A 191 -7.46 -13.15 0.56
CA LEU A 191 -8.11 -13.34 -0.74
C LEU A 191 -8.68 -14.75 -0.90
N CYS A 192 -7.94 -15.79 -0.50
CA CYS A 192 -8.43 -17.18 -0.55
C CYS A 192 -9.61 -17.44 0.41
N ASN A 193 -9.67 -16.74 1.53
CA ASN A 193 -10.74 -16.88 2.53
C ASN A 193 -12.01 -16.12 2.19
N LEU A 194 -11.97 -15.23 1.20
CA LEU A 194 -13.14 -14.49 0.76
C LEU A 194 -14.11 -15.42 0.04
N ASP A 195 -15.36 -15.54 0.54
CA ASP A 195 -16.36 -16.46 -0.01
C ASP A 195 -17.00 -15.96 -1.32
N VAL A 196 -16.14 -15.72 -2.32
CA VAL A 196 -16.59 -15.35 -3.68
C VAL A 196 -17.40 -16.48 -4.32
N SER A 197 -17.21 -17.73 -3.85
CA SER A 197 -17.95 -18.87 -4.36
C SER A 197 -19.46 -18.77 -4.10
N SER A 198 -19.88 -18.09 -3.02
CA SER A 198 -21.28 -17.83 -2.72
C SER A 198 -21.95 -16.84 -3.67
N LEU A 199 -21.17 -15.94 -4.30
CA LEU A 199 -21.65 -14.97 -5.28
C LEU A 199 -21.83 -15.55 -6.68
N ALA A 200 -21.20 -16.68 -6.97
CA ALA A 200 -21.16 -17.22 -8.31
C ALA A 200 -22.38 -18.10 -8.60
N GLU A 201 -22.98 -17.94 -9.77
CA GLU A 201 -23.91 -18.92 -10.32
C GLU A 201 -23.19 -20.25 -10.60
N ASP A 202 -23.90 -21.37 -10.66
CA ASP A 202 -23.33 -22.67 -10.96
C ASP A 202 -22.63 -22.71 -12.33
N ASN A 203 -23.12 -21.90 -13.27
CA ASN A 203 -22.53 -21.68 -14.58
C ASN A 203 -22.13 -20.20 -14.70
N SER A 204 -20.91 -19.88 -14.31
CA SER A 204 -20.41 -18.51 -14.24
C SER A 204 -19.00 -18.37 -14.80
N VAL A 205 -18.62 -17.15 -15.14
CA VAL A 205 -17.30 -16.76 -15.64
C VAL A 205 -16.67 -15.72 -14.73
N LEU A 206 -15.38 -15.89 -14.45
CA LEU A 206 -14.56 -14.93 -13.72
C LEU A 206 -13.48 -14.38 -14.64
N PHE A 207 -13.45 -13.07 -14.78
CA PHE A 207 -12.36 -12.31 -15.39
C PHE A 207 -11.48 -11.75 -14.29
N PHE A 208 -10.23 -12.21 -14.21
CA PHE A 208 -9.36 -11.99 -13.07
C PHE A 208 -8.05 -11.30 -13.49
N TRP A 209 -7.85 -10.04 -13.08
CA TRP A 209 -6.63 -9.32 -13.35
C TRP A 209 -5.45 -9.78 -12.51
N VAL A 210 -4.32 -9.94 -13.16
CA VAL A 210 -3.08 -10.29 -12.47
C VAL A 210 -1.85 -9.74 -13.18
N THR A 211 -0.88 -9.31 -12.39
CA THR A 211 0.48 -8.99 -12.87
C THR A 211 1.37 -10.24 -12.81
N SER A 212 2.41 -10.28 -13.63
CA SER A 212 3.30 -11.44 -13.73
C SER A 212 3.85 -11.95 -12.39
N PRO A 213 4.25 -11.10 -11.42
CA PRO A 213 4.75 -11.58 -10.12
C PRO A 213 3.76 -12.40 -9.31
N PHE A 214 2.46 -12.13 -9.46
CA PHE A 214 1.39 -12.81 -8.72
C PHE A 214 0.69 -13.93 -9.48
N LEU A 215 1.17 -14.29 -10.68
CA LEU A 215 0.48 -15.26 -11.53
C LEU A 215 0.29 -16.62 -10.86
N GLU A 216 1.31 -17.11 -10.15
CA GLU A 216 1.23 -18.40 -9.41
C GLU A 216 0.22 -18.31 -8.26
N ASP A 217 0.21 -17.20 -7.52
CA ASP A 217 -0.70 -17.01 -6.41
C ASP A 217 -2.15 -16.77 -6.87
N ALA A 218 -2.33 -16.12 -8.03
CA ALA A 218 -3.63 -15.96 -8.65
C ALA A 218 -4.35 -17.29 -8.88
N PHE A 219 -3.65 -18.33 -9.31
CA PHE A 219 -4.25 -19.66 -9.48
C PHE A 219 -4.71 -20.28 -8.15
N LYS A 220 -4.03 -19.99 -7.04
CA LYS A 220 -4.46 -20.44 -5.70
C LYS A 220 -5.78 -19.77 -5.31
N VAL A 221 -5.87 -18.44 -5.51
CA VAL A 221 -7.09 -17.66 -5.23
C VAL A 221 -8.25 -18.07 -6.13
N ILE A 222 -8.03 -18.19 -7.45
CA ILE A 222 -9.04 -18.63 -8.42
C ILE A 222 -9.61 -20.01 -8.03
N LYS A 223 -8.74 -20.93 -7.63
CA LYS A 223 -9.15 -22.27 -7.19
C LYS A 223 -9.96 -22.21 -5.88
N SER A 224 -9.57 -21.40 -4.91
CA SER A 224 -10.32 -21.26 -3.64
C SER A 224 -11.71 -20.65 -3.87
N TRP A 225 -11.89 -19.80 -4.89
CA TRP A 225 -13.18 -19.24 -5.28
C TRP A 225 -14.05 -20.20 -6.12
N GLY A 226 -13.56 -21.42 -6.40
CA GLY A 226 -14.30 -22.45 -7.10
C GLY A 226 -14.27 -22.33 -8.63
N PHE A 227 -13.30 -21.61 -9.19
CA PHE A 227 -13.13 -21.45 -10.64
C PHE A 227 -11.96 -22.23 -11.19
N SER A 228 -12.04 -22.55 -12.49
CA SER A 228 -10.98 -23.22 -13.26
C SER A 228 -10.54 -22.34 -14.42
N TYR A 229 -9.24 -22.10 -14.54
CA TYR A 229 -8.65 -21.35 -15.64
C TYR A 229 -8.92 -21.99 -17.01
N LYS A 230 -9.23 -21.17 -18.02
CA LYS A 230 -9.43 -21.60 -19.41
C LYS A 230 -8.45 -20.94 -20.37
N THR A 231 -8.35 -19.63 -20.33
CA THR A 231 -7.50 -18.84 -21.23
C THR A 231 -7.23 -17.47 -20.62
N SER A 232 -6.49 -16.63 -21.33
CA SER A 232 -6.20 -15.25 -20.88
C SER A 232 -6.25 -14.26 -22.05
N MET A 233 -6.51 -13.01 -21.69
CA MET A 233 -6.23 -11.85 -22.54
C MET A 233 -5.03 -11.09 -21.99
N VAL A 234 -4.33 -10.40 -22.84
CA VAL A 234 -3.14 -9.59 -22.51
C VAL A 234 -3.43 -8.13 -22.78
N TRP A 235 -3.33 -7.31 -21.75
CA TRP A 235 -3.25 -5.87 -21.93
C TRP A 235 -1.79 -5.46 -22.14
N ASN A 236 -1.43 -5.10 -23.38
CA ASN A 236 -0.16 -4.47 -23.71
C ASN A 236 -0.28 -2.96 -23.44
N LYS A 237 0.50 -2.45 -22.47
CA LYS A 237 0.42 -1.05 -21.97
C LYS A 237 1.13 -0.04 -22.87
N ASP A 238 1.85 -0.50 -23.90
CA ASP A 238 2.70 0.33 -24.75
C ASP A 238 3.67 1.26 -23.99
N ALA A 239 4.08 0.81 -22.82
CA ALA A 239 5.00 1.52 -21.94
C ALA A 239 5.94 0.54 -21.22
N HIS A 240 7.19 0.94 -21.03
CA HIS A 240 8.15 0.14 -20.28
C HIS A 240 7.93 0.34 -18.76
N ASN A 241 7.84 -0.77 -18.03
CA ASN A 241 7.96 -0.78 -16.57
C ASN A 241 9.21 -1.56 -16.17
N PHE A 242 9.83 -1.18 -15.09
CA PHE A 242 10.94 -1.95 -14.54
C PHE A 242 10.46 -3.33 -14.07
N GLY A 243 11.27 -4.35 -14.30
CA GLY A 243 11.06 -5.71 -13.86
C GLY A 243 12.40 -6.37 -13.54
N HIS A 244 12.42 -7.45 -12.76
CA HIS A 244 13.65 -8.08 -12.30
C HIS A 244 14.51 -8.71 -13.42
N TYR A 245 13.87 -9.35 -14.39
CA TYR A 245 14.55 -10.05 -15.49
C TYR A 245 14.28 -9.39 -16.84
N VAL A 246 13.08 -8.86 -17.01
CA VAL A 246 12.63 -8.24 -18.25
C VAL A 246 11.79 -7.00 -17.95
N SER A 247 11.72 -6.07 -18.93
CA SER A 247 10.80 -4.94 -18.84
C SER A 247 9.35 -5.43 -19.00
N VAL A 248 8.54 -5.33 -17.94
CA VAL A 248 7.14 -5.79 -17.95
C VAL A 248 6.26 -4.74 -18.60
N ARG A 249 5.69 -5.08 -19.78
CA ARG A 249 4.83 -4.19 -20.58
C ARG A 249 3.37 -4.57 -20.57
N HIS A 250 2.98 -5.59 -19.81
CA HIS A 250 1.63 -6.15 -19.88
C HIS A 250 1.06 -6.50 -18.52
N GLU A 251 -0.25 -6.64 -18.48
CA GLU A 251 -1.00 -7.36 -17.46
C GLU A 251 -1.87 -8.42 -18.12
N LEU A 252 -2.22 -9.45 -17.35
CA LEU A 252 -3.03 -10.55 -17.79
C LEU A 252 -4.43 -10.43 -17.21
N LEU A 253 -5.43 -10.66 -18.07
CA LEU A 253 -6.81 -10.87 -17.67
C LEU A 253 -7.11 -12.36 -17.85
N LEU A 254 -7.07 -13.12 -16.76
CA LEU A 254 -7.35 -14.56 -16.76
C LEU A 254 -8.86 -14.79 -16.91
N ILE A 255 -9.26 -15.68 -17.80
CA ILE A 255 -10.64 -16.09 -18.01
C ILE A 255 -10.82 -17.46 -17.38
N CYS A 256 -11.65 -17.54 -16.35
CA CYS A 256 -11.87 -18.71 -15.55
C CYS A 256 -13.35 -19.04 -15.50
N VAL A 257 -13.72 -20.31 -15.42
CA VAL A 257 -15.12 -20.73 -15.42
C VAL A 257 -15.44 -21.64 -14.24
N ARG A 258 -16.68 -21.56 -13.80
CA ARG A 258 -17.34 -22.52 -12.93
C ARG A 258 -18.47 -23.17 -13.74
N GLY A 259 -18.56 -24.49 -13.69
CA GLY A 259 -19.53 -25.20 -14.51
C GLY A 259 -19.30 -25.02 -16.02
N SER A 260 -20.37 -24.76 -16.77
CA SER A 260 -20.36 -24.50 -18.20
C SER A 260 -20.84 -23.10 -18.52
N CYS A 261 -19.91 -22.18 -18.79
CA CYS A 261 -20.23 -20.78 -19.09
C CYS A 261 -19.40 -20.31 -20.30
N THR A 262 -19.87 -20.64 -21.50
CA THR A 262 -19.30 -20.10 -22.75
C THR A 262 -19.86 -18.73 -23.08
N PRO A 263 -19.16 -17.89 -23.85
CA PRO A 263 -19.69 -16.62 -24.32
C PRO A 263 -21.04 -16.78 -25.06
N ASP A 264 -21.92 -15.83 -24.86
CA ASP A 264 -23.21 -15.79 -25.57
C ASP A 264 -23.06 -15.50 -27.07
N ILE A 265 -22.00 -14.79 -27.42
CA ILE A 265 -21.64 -14.39 -28.78
C ILE A 265 -20.44 -15.19 -29.26
N LYS A 266 -20.55 -15.78 -30.45
CA LYS A 266 -19.51 -16.65 -31.04
C LYS A 266 -18.36 -15.88 -31.70
N GLU A 267 -18.33 -14.54 -31.61
CA GLU A 267 -17.24 -13.73 -32.13
C GLU A 267 -15.99 -13.89 -31.27
N LEU A 268 -14.88 -14.23 -31.90
CA LEU A 268 -13.59 -14.31 -31.21
C LEU A 268 -12.95 -12.93 -31.14
N LEU A 269 -12.80 -12.41 -29.92
CA LEU A 269 -12.09 -11.17 -29.68
C LEU A 269 -10.57 -11.41 -29.64
N PRO A 270 -9.74 -10.37 -29.95
CA PRO A 270 -8.30 -10.49 -29.88
C PRO A 270 -7.82 -10.78 -28.47
N SER A 271 -6.90 -11.72 -28.34
CA SER A 271 -6.32 -12.09 -27.04
C SER A 271 -5.26 -11.08 -26.55
N VAL A 272 -4.71 -10.25 -27.44
CA VAL A 272 -3.76 -9.18 -27.08
C VAL A 272 -4.36 -7.84 -27.49
N VAL A 273 -4.51 -6.95 -26.55
CA VAL A 273 -5.09 -5.62 -26.75
C VAL A 273 -4.07 -4.58 -26.33
N THR A 274 -3.72 -3.68 -27.26
CA THR A 274 -2.77 -2.59 -26.98
C THR A 274 -3.54 -1.33 -26.67
N ILE A 275 -3.45 -0.89 -25.41
CA ILE A 275 -4.07 0.35 -24.92
C ILE A 275 -3.05 1.07 -24.07
N LYS A 276 -2.78 2.32 -24.38
CA LYS A 276 -1.86 3.14 -23.61
C LYS A 276 -2.38 3.37 -22.20
N ARG A 277 -1.52 3.21 -21.20
CA ARG A 277 -1.86 3.48 -19.81
C ARG A 277 -2.22 4.95 -19.60
N THR A 278 -3.33 5.23 -18.95
CA THR A 278 -3.79 6.58 -18.60
C THR A 278 -3.33 7.00 -17.21
N THR A 279 -3.94 6.47 -16.17
CA THR A 279 -3.63 6.76 -14.76
C THR A 279 -3.09 5.52 -14.05
N HIS A 280 -2.47 5.72 -12.88
CA HIS A 280 -1.99 4.59 -12.07
C HIS A 280 -3.15 3.71 -11.62
N SER A 281 -2.99 2.40 -11.80
CA SER A 281 -3.92 1.36 -11.31
C SER A 281 -5.32 1.29 -11.95
N THR A 282 -5.66 2.11 -12.94
CA THR A 282 -6.96 2.01 -13.63
C THR A 282 -6.87 1.02 -14.79
N LYS A 283 -7.78 0.03 -14.80
CA LYS A 283 -7.90 -0.90 -15.93
C LYS A 283 -8.67 -0.23 -17.08
N PRO A 284 -8.30 -0.49 -18.35
CA PRO A 284 -8.99 0.09 -19.49
C PRO A 284 -10.46 -0.37 -19.57
N GLU A 285 -11.37 0.58 -19.78
CA GLU A 285 -12.81 0.31 -19.93
C GLU A 285 -13.14 -0.56 -21.13
N GLU A 286 -12.28 -0.59 -22.12
CA GLU A 286 -12.40 -1.43 -23.30
C GLU A 286 -12.49 -2.92 -22.94
N PHE A 287 -11.80 -3.37 -21.89
CA PHE A 287 -11.91 -4.76 -21.42
C PHE A 287 -13.29 -5.05 -20.85
N ARG A 288 -13.88 -4.11 -20.09
CA ARG A 288 -15.26 -4.23 -19.59
C ARG A 288 -16.25 -4.28 -20.76
N ALA A 289 -16.10 -3.39 -21.75
CA ALA A 289 -16.92 -3.40 -22.93
C ALA A 289 -16.81 -4.71 -23.73
N MET A 290 -15.62 -5.32 -23.80
CA MET A 290 -15.42 -6.64 -24.40
C MET A 290 -16.15 -7.73 -23.61
N ILE A 291 -16.11 -7.68 -22.27
CA ILE A 291 -16.83 -8.63 -21.41
C ILE A 291 -18.33 -8.48 -21.62
N ASP A 292 -18.85 -7.25 -21.65
CA ASP A 292 -20.28 -6.97 -21.91
C ASP A 292 -20.73 -7.47 -23.27
N LYS A 293 -19.85 -7.33 -24.28
CA LYS A 293 -20.10 -7.88 -25.61
C LYS A 293 -20.16 -9.43 -25.59
N MET A 294 -19.22 -10.08 -24.88
CA MET A 294 -19.18 -11.55 -24.78
C MET A 294 -20.36 -12.12 -23.98
N TYR A 295 -20.78 -11.41 -22.92
CA TYR A 295 -21.81 -11.86 -21.99
C TYR A 295 -22.88 -10.78 -21.79
N PRO A 296 -23.71 -10.47 -22.80
CA PRO A 296 -24.73 -9.42 -22.68
C PRO A 296 -25.87 -9.78 -21.70
N ARG A 297 -25.97 -11.03 -21.27
CA ARG A 297 -27.02 -11.53 -20.37
C ARG A 297 -26.47 -11.91 -19.01
N GLY A 298 -27.32 -11.85 -17.97
CA GLY A 298 -27.03 -12.22 -16.60
C GLY A 298 -26.55 -11.06 -15.73
N LYS A 299 -26.58 -11.25 -14.41
CA LYS A 299 -26.08 -10.30 -13.43
C LYS A 299 -24.54 -10.26 -13.46
N ARG A 300 -23.99 -9.07 -13.28
CA ARG A 300 -22.55 -8.81 -13.29
C ARG A 300 -22.13 -8.16 -12.00
N ILE A 301 -20.94 -8.54 -11.49
CA ILE A 301 -20.32 -7.92 -10.32
C ILE A 301 -18.84 -7.62 -10.58
N GLU A 302 -18.40 -6.43 -10.20
CA GLU A 302 -17.00 -6.06 -10.11
C GLU A 302 -16.57 -6.10 -8.64
N LEU A 303 -15.62 -6.99 -8.35
CA LEU A 303 -15.00 -7.15 -7.03
C LEU A 303 -13.81 -6.21 -6.91
N PHE A 304 -13.67 -5.58 -5.73
CA PHE A 304 -12.65 -4.55 -5.43
C PHE A 304 -12.80 -3.31 -6.32
N SER A 305 -14.04 -3.01 -6.68
CA SER A 305 -14.37 -1.87 -7.53
C SER A 305 -14.05 -0.55 -6.85
N ARG A 306 -13.53 0.39 -7.63
CA ARG A 306 -13.25 1.77 -7.22
C ARG A 306 -14.24 2.77 -7.83
N GLN A 307 -15.05 2.33 -8.77
CA GLN A 307 -16.02 3.17 -9.48
C GLN A 307 -17.24 2.34 -9.85
N LYS A 308 -18.42 2.98 -9.81
CA LYS A 308 -19.63 2.34 -10.30
C LYS A 308 -19.66 2.35 -11.82
N ALA A 309 -20.12 1.25 -12.41
CA ALA A 309 -20.30 1.12 -13.85
C ALA A 309 -21.75 0.66 -14.12
N ASP A 310 -22.34 1.19 -15.20
CA ASP A 310 -23.71 0.86 -15.59
C ASP A 310 -23.85 -0.64 -15.86
N GLY A 311 -24.86 -1.26 -15.27
CA GLY A 311 -25.15 -2.68 -15.42
C GLY A 311 -24.23 -3.61 -14.61
N TRP A 312 -23.35 -3.07 -13.76
CA TRP A 312 -22.48 -3.81 -12.87
C TRP A 312 -22.77 -3.49 -11.40
N MET A 313 -22.87 -4.51 -10.58
CA MET A 313 -22.80 -4.34 -9.13
C MET A 313 -21.35 -4.09 -8.76
N ALA A 314 -21.10 -3.04 -7.97
CA ALA A 314 -19.78 -2.73 -7.44
C ALA A 314 -19.66 -3.24 -6.01
N TRP A 315 -18.56 -3.94 -5.70
CA TRP A 315 -18.19 -4.33 -4.34
C TRP A 315 -16.72 -3.99 -4.09
N GLY A 316 -16.45 -3.14 -3.11
CA GLY A 316 -15.11 -2.65 -2.78
C GLY A 316 -15.19 -1.47 -1.80
N ALA A 317 -14.04 -0.82 -1.55
CA ALA A 317 -13.92 0.27 -0.59
C ALA A 317 -14.73 1.53 -0.95
N ASP A 318 -15.02 1.73 -2.26
CA ASP A 318 -15.70 2.90 -2.79
C ASP A 318 -17.04 2.54 -3.50
N GLY A 319 -17.54 1.32 -3.28
CA GLY A 319 -18.73 0.75 -3.92
C GLY A 319 -20.08 1.17 -3.30
#